data_411e87f25f7d761b6857090478f34b99
#
_entry.id   411e87f25f7d761b6857090478f34b99
#
_cell.length_a   1.000
_cell.length_b   1.000
_cell.length_c   1.000
_cell.angle_alpha   90.00
_cell.angle_beta   90.00
_cell.angle_gamma   90.00
#
_symmetry.space_group_name_H-M   'P 1'
#
loop_
_entity.id
_entity.type
_entity.pdbx_description
1 polymer ?
#
loop_
_entity_poly.entity_id
_entity_poly.type
_entity_poly.pdbx_seq_one_letter_code
_entity_poly.pdbx_strand_id
1 'polypeptide(L)'
;FIRMTFGENLQFLLEERDITQKDFASMLNIAKTTLNGYIKSNHEPDFETVKAMAGALHVSTDCLLGYSSPDAPTSKEFMLIEKLRQMTPEQRNIIYDLVFVIDRRSGKK
;
A
#
# COMPACT_ATOMS: atom_id res chain seq x y z
N PHE A 1 4.55 12.09 -16.60
CA PHE A 1 3.88 11.08 -15.78
C PHE A 1 3.86 9.75 -16.53
N ILE A 2 4.57 8.78 -16.00
CA ILE A 2 4.72 7.48 -16.64
C ILE A 2 3.79 6.47 -15.99
N ARG A 3 3.02 5.80 -16.84
CA ARG A 3 2.12 4.75 -16.35
C ARG A 3 2.82 3.41 -16.47
N MET A 4 2.96 2.72 -15.38
CA MET A 4 3.62 1.41 -15.33
C MET A 4 2.58 0.31 -15.45
N THR A 5 2.95 -0.79 -16.10
CA THR A 5 2.15 -2.01 -16.06
C THR A 5 2.26 -2.63 -14.67
N PHE A 6 1.38 -3.59 -14.39
CA PHE A 6 1.46 -4.33 -13.13
C PHE A 6 2.84 -4.98 -12.96
N GLY A 7 3.33 -5.63 -14.02
CA GLY A 7 4.62 -6.30 -13.96
C GLY A 7 5.77 -5.35 -13.70
N GLU A 8 5.74 -4.18 -14.36
CA GLU A 8 6.78 -3.16 -14.14
C GLU A 8 6.73 -2.64 -12.71
N ASN A 9 5.54 -2.38 -12.20
CA ASN A 9 5.38 -1.89 -10.84
C ASN A 9 5.83 -2.93 -9.82
N LEU A 10 5.48 -4.20 -10.04
CA LEU A 10 5.90 -5.28 -9.17
C LEU A 10 7.43 -5.41 -9.16
N GLN A 11 8.05 -5.36 -10.34
CA GLN A 11 9.50 -5.43 -10.43
C GLN A 11 10.16 -4.26 -9.70
N PHE A 12 9.61 -3.06 -9.86
CA PHE A 12 10.11 -1.88 -9.17
C PHE A 12 10.06 -2.06 -7.66
N LEU A 13 8.93 -2.57 -7.15
CA LEU A 13 8.77 -2.78 -5.71
C LEU A 13 9.74 -3.83 -5.18
N LEU A 14 9.99 -4.88 -5.95
CA LEU A 14 10.96 -5.91 -5.56
C LEU A 14 12.36 -5.33 -5.50
N GLU A 15 12.74 -4.54 -6.51
CA GLU A 15 14.06 -3.92 -6.54
C GLU A 15 14.24 -2.94 -5.39
N GLU A 16 13.20 -2.16 -5.11
CA GLU A 16 13.25 -1.19 -4.03
C GLU A 16 13.47 -1.85 -2.68
N ARG A 17 12.94 -3.05 -2.51
CA ARG A 17 13.07 -3.81 -1.26
C ARG A 17 14.19 -4.83 -1.28
N ASP A 18 14.96 -4.86 -2.37
CA ASP A 18 16.10 -5.75 -2.51
C ASP A 18 15.69 -7.23 -2.40
N ILE A 19 14.55 -7.57 -2.97
CA ILE A 19 14.01 -8.92 -2.99
C ILE A 19 14.15 -9.48 -4.40
N THR A 20 14.76 -10.67 -4.53
CA THR A 20 14.89 -11.31 -5.84
C THR A 20 13.56 -11.97 -6.23
N GLN A 21 13.38 -12.19 -7.53
CA GLN A 21 12.20 -12.92 -8.00
C GLN A 21 12.13 -14.32 -7.41
N LYS A 22 13.28 -14.99 -7.30
CA LYS A 22 13.33 -16.32 -6.72
C LYS A 22 12.83 -16.33 -5.28
N ASP A 23 13.30 -15.38 -4.49
CA ASP A 23 12.91 -15.28 -3.09
C ASP A 23 11.43 -14.94 -2.96
N PHE A 24 10.96 -14.02 -3.78
CA PHE A 24 9.56 -13.62 -3.73
C PHE A 24 8.63 -14.75 -4.13
N ALA A 25 8.98 -15.51 -5.17
CA ALA A 25 8.21 -16.69 -5.56
C ALA A 25 8.15 -17.70 -4.43
N SER A 26 9.26 -17.88 -3.74
CA SER A 26 9.32 -18.77 -2.57
C SER A 26 8.41 -18.28 -1.45
N MET A 27 8.41 -16.98 -1.19
CA MET A 27 7.56 -16.38 -0.16
C MET A 27 6.07 -16.60 -0.46
N LEU A 28 5.72 -16.57 -1.73
CA LEU A 28 4.34 -16.77 -2.16
C LEU A 28 3.99 -18.24 -2.42
N ASN A 29 4.97 -19.12 -2.34
CA ASN A 29 4.80 -20.55 -2.63
C ASN A 29 4.28 -20.78 -4.05
N ILE A 30 4.84 -20.06 -5.01
CA ILE A 30 4.52 -20.23 -6.43
C ILE A 30 5.80 -20.52 -7.20
N ALA A 31 5.65 -21.03 -8.42
CA ALA A 31 6.80 -21.30 -9.28
C ALA A 31 7.40 -19.98 -9.75
N LYS A 32 8.74 -19.98 -9.92
CA LYS A 32 9.42 -18.79 -10.43
C LYS A 32 8.93 -18.44 -11.84
N THR A 33 8.60 -19.45 -12.65
CA THR A 33 8.05 -19.22 -13.99
C THR A 33 6.71 -18.52 -13.95
N THR A 34 5.87 -18.87 -12.95
CA THR A 34 4.58 -18.21 -12.75
C THR A 34 4.78 -16.73 -12.42
N LEU A 35 5.67 -16.45 -11.49
CA LEU A 35 5.98 -15.06 -11.13
C LEU A 35 6.54 -14.29 -12.31
N ASN A 36 7.43 -14.91 -13.07
CA ASN A 36 8.01 -14.26 -14.24
C ASN A 36 6.94 -13.92 -15.27
N GLY A 37 5.92 -14.78 -15.40
CA GLY A 37 4.78 -14.50 -16.27
C GLY A 37 4.00 -13.26 -15.84
N TYR A 38 3.82 -13.06 -14.55
CA TYR A 38 3.19 -11.85 -14.03
C TYR A 38 4.01 -10.60 -14.34
N ILE A 39 5.32 -10.73 -14.30
CA ILE A 39 6.21 -9.57 -14.49
C ILE A 39 6.41 -9.24 -15.96
N LYS A 40 6.63 -10.25 -16.79
CA LYS A 40 7.08 -10.03 -18.17
C LYS A 40 6.06 -10.34 -19.25
N SER A 41 5.08 -11.21 -18.96
CA SER A 41 4.17 -11.72 -19.98
C SER A 41 2.75 -11.22 -19.83
N ASN A 42 2.51 -10.23 -18.99
CA ASN A 42 1.20 -9.62 -18.74
C ASN A 42 0.14 -10.62 -18.27
N HIS A 43 0.56 -11.76 -17.71
CA HIS A 43 -0.37 -12.63 -17.03
C HIS A 43 -0.84 -11.94 -15.76
N GLU A 44 -2.13 -12.02 -15.49
CA GLU A 44 -2.68 -11.36 -14.31
C GLU A 44 -2.85 -12.37 -13.18
N PRO A 45 -2.36 -12.07 -11.98
CA PRO A 45 -2.61 -12.93 -10.84
C PRO A 45 -4.07 -12.82 -10.41
N ASP A 46 -4.58 -13.84 -9.73
CA ASP A 46 -5.91 -13.77 -9.16
C ASP A 46 -5.89 -12.89 -7.91
N PHE A 47 -7.09 -12.61 -7.39
CA PHE A 47 -7.22 -11.68 -6.26
C PHE A 47 -6.49 -12.17 -5.02
N GLU A 48 -6.53 -13.48 -4.74
CA GLU A 48 -5.85 -14.02 -3.57
C GLU A 48 -4.33 -13.86 -3.70
N THR A 49 -3.81 -14.07 -4.89
CA THR A 49 -2.38 -13.87 -5.14
C THR A 49 -2.00 -12.40 -4.98
N VAL A 50 -2.84 -11.49 -5.48
CA VAL A 50 -2.58 -10.05 -5.33
C VAL A 50 -2.53 -9.68 -3.85
N LYS A 51 -3.46 -10.17 -3.04
CA LYS A 51 -3.46 -9.91 -1.61
C LYS A 51 -2.22 -10.47 -0.93
N ALA A 52 -1.82 -11.68 -1.31
CA ALA A 52 -0.62 -12.29 -0.75
C ALA A 52 0.64 -11.49 -1.11
N MET A 53 0.72 -11.02 -2.35
CA MET A 53 1.85 -10.18 -2.79
C MET A 53 1.92 -8.89 -2.00
N ALA A 54 0.79 -8.21 -1.84
CA ALA A 54 0.74 -6.96 -1.11
C ALA A 54 1.15 -7.16 0.35
N GLY A 55 0.67 -8.24 0.96
CA GLY A 55 1.06 -8.58 2.33
C GLY A 55 2.54 -8.87 2.47
N ALA A 56 3.10 -9.62 1.54
CA ALA A 56 4.53 -9.96 1.56
C ALA A 56 5.42 -8.73 1.38
N LEU A 57 4.96 -7.76 0.58
CA LEU A 57 5.70 -6.53 0.33
C LEU A 57 5.39 -5.43 1.33
N HIS A 58 4.43 -5.65 2.23
CA HIS A 58 3.99 -4.65 3.22
C HIS A 58 3.49 -3.38 2.56
N VAL A 59 2.76 -3.53 1.47
CA VAL A 59 2.12 -2.42 0.78
C VAL A 59 0.64 -2.70 0.65
N SER A 60 -0.14 -1.67 0.33
CA SER A 60 -1.56 -1.86 0.04
C SER A 60 -1.72 -2.48 -1.34
N THR A 61 -2.87 -3.10 -1.59
CA THR A 61 -3.18 -3.61 -2.92
C THR A 61 -3.24 -2.47 -3.94
N ASP A 62 -3.69 -1.29 -3.54
CA ASP A 62 -3.70 -0.13 -4.42
C ASP A 62 -2.30 0.23 -4.87
N CYS A 63 -1.34 0.23 -3.94
CA CYS A 63 0.05 0.50 -4.26
C CYS A 63 0.59 -0.54 -5.24
N LEU A 64 0.30 -1.81 -4.98
CA LEU A 64 0.75 -2.90 -5.84
C LEU A 64 0.16 -2.79 -7.24
N LEU A 65 -1.09 -2.41 -7.34
CA LEU A 65 -1.78 -2.29 -8.63
C LEU A 65 -1.48 -0.97 -9.33
N GLY A 66 -0.77 -0.07 -8.67
CA GLY A 66 -0.46 1.24 -9.24
C GLY A 66 -1.63 2.19 -9.27
N TYR A 67 -2.63 1.95 -8.45
CA TYR A 67 -3.80 2.81 -8.38
C TYR A 67 -3.60 3.91 -7.35
N SER A 68 -3.95 5.12 -7.74
CA SER A 68 -3.89 6.26 -6.84
C SER A 68 -5.28 6.89 -6.78
N SER A 69 -5.88 6.83 -5.59
CA SER A 69 -7.19 7.41 -5.39
C SER A 69 -7.09 8.94 -5.34
N PRO A 70 -8.05 9.67 -5.94
CA PRO A 70 -8.09 11.13 -5.77
C PRO A 70 -8.22 11.55 -4.30
N ASP A 71 -8.78 10.67 -3.48
CA ASP A 71 -8.96 10.94 -2.05
C ASP A 71 -7.82 10.40 -1.19
N ALA A 72 -6.72 9.98 -1.81
CA ALA A 72 -5.58 9.46 -1.07
C ALA A 72 -5.02 10.56 -0.15
N PRO A 73 -4.62 10.21 1.09
CA PRO A 73 -4.04 11.20 2.00
C PRO A 73 -2.78 11.83 1.42
N THR A 74 -2.58 13.10 1.72
CA THR A 74 -1.33 13.80 1.37
C THR A 74 -0.20 13.28 2.24
N SER A 75 1.05 13.66 1.88
CA SER A 75 2.21 13.28 2.69
C SER A 75 2.09 13.80 4.12
N LYS A 76 1.57 15.01 4.28
CA LYS A 76 1.39 15.58 5.61
C LYS A 76 0.35 14.80 6.40
N GLU A 77 -0.71 14.38 5.74
CA GLU A 77 -1.75 13.57 6.38
C GLU A 77 -1.22 12.19 6.78
N PHE A 78 -0.39 11.59 5.94
CA PHE A 78 0.26 10.31 6.28
C PHE A 78 1.14 10.46 7.52
N MET A 79 1.91 11.53 7.61
CA MET A 79 2.73 11.79 8.79
C MET A 79 1.88 11.90 10.04
N LEU A 80 0.74 12.57 9.92
CA LEU A 80 -0.18 12.70 11.05
C LEU A 80 -0.74 11.35 11.47
N ILE A 81 -1.12 10.53 10.50
CA ILE A 81 -1.64 9.18 10.78
C ILE A 81 -0.60 8.36 11.53
N GLU A 82 0.66 8.41 11.08
CA GLU A 82 1.72 7.66 11.75
C GLU A 82 1.94 8.12 13.17
N LYS A 83 1.87 9.43 13.41
CA LYS A 83 1.99 9.96 14.77
C LYS A 83 0.84 9.48 15.64
N LEU A 84 -0.37 9.47 15.10
CA LEU A 84 -1.55 8.98 15.84
C LEU A 84 -1.39 7.52 16.22
N ARG A 85 -0.84 6.70 15.32
CA ARG A 85 -0.66 5.28 15.58
C ARG A 85 0.35 5.00 16.69
N GLN A 86 1.26 5.93 16.93
CA GLN A 86 2.26 5.79 17.99
C GLN A 86 1.77 6.30 19.34
N MET A 87 0.62 6.94 19.38
CA MET A 87 0.05 7.51 20.59
C MET A 87 -0.69 6.46 21.41
N THR A 88 -0.80 6.71 22.72
CA THR A 88 -1.67 5.91 23.57
C THR A 88 -3.13 6.19 23.20
N PRO A 89 -4.06 5.29 23.57
CA PRO A 89 -5.48 5.55 23.32
C PRO A 89 -5.98 6.85 23.94
N GLU A 90 -5.48 7.19 25.13
CA GLU A 90 -5.86 8.44 25.79
C GLU A 90 -5.41 9.65 24.99
N GLN A 91 -4.16 9.61 24.50
CA GLN A 91 -3.65 10.70 23.67
C GLN A 91 -4.43 10.86 22.39
N ARG A 92 -4.75 9.75 21.73
CA ARG A 92 -5.54 9.80 20.50
C ARG A 92 -6.92 10.39 20.74
N ASN A 93 -7.54 10.03 21.88
CA ASN A 93 -8.87 10.56 22.19
C ASN A 93 -8.87 12.07 22.36
N ILE A 94 -7.79 12.61 22.93
CA ILE A 94 -7.65 14.07 23.05
C ILE A 94 -7.64 14.72 21.66
N ILE A 95 -6.90 14.14 20.74
CA ILE A 95 -6.83 14.67 19.36
C ILE A 95 -8.21 14.56 18.69
N TYR A 96 -8.89 13.44 18.83
CA TYR A 96 -10.21 13.25 18.24
C TYR A 96 -11.21 14.25 18.79
N ASP A 97 -11.21 14.46 20.10
CA ASP A 97 -12.10 15.43 20.73
C ASP A 97 -11.85 16.84 20.20
N LEU A 98 -10.57 17.20 20.04
CA LEU A 98 -10.20 18.51 19.53
C LEU A 98 -10.69 18.71 18.09
N VAL A 99 -10.56 17.70 17.27
CA VAL A 99 -11.05 17.75 15.89
C VAL A 99 -12.56 17.97 15.85
N PHE A 100 -13.29 17.26 16.70
CA PHE A 100 -14.76 17.42 16.77
C PHE A 100 -15.15 18.82 17.24
N VAL A 101 -14.42 19.35 18.21
CA VAL A 101 -14.68 20.71 18.70
C VAL A 101 -14.48 21.74 17.57
N ILE A 102 -13.39 21.60 16.84
CA ILE A 102 -13.09 22.50 15.72
C ILE A 102 -14.19 22.40 14.65
N ASP A 103 -14.59 21.17 14.32
CA ASP A 103 -15.61 20.95 13.31
C ASP A 103 -16.94 21.65 13.69
N ARG A 104 -17.36 21.50 14.94
CA ARG A 104 -18.58 22.14 15.41
C ARG A 104 -18.47 23.65 15.36
N ARG A 105 -17.30 24.20 15.73
CA ARG A 105 -17.10 25.65 15.72
C ARG A 105 -17.11 26.23 14.33
N SER A 106 -16.65 25.45 13.34
CA SER A 106 -16.64 25.91 11.96
C SER A 106 -18.01 25.91 11.31
N GLY A 107 -19.01 25.34 11.98
CA GLY A 107 -20.37 25.25 11.44
C GLY A 107 -20.53 24.20 10.35
N LYS A 108 -19.61 23.33 10.18
CA LYS A 108 -19.72 22.26 9.19
C LYS A 108 -20.67 21.18 9.64
N LYS A 109 -21.32 20.60 8.68
CA LYS A 109 -22.32 19.57 8.94
C LYS A 109 -21.88 18.22 8.42
#